data_0507b32d2e1ca5d5c190230756cd4599
#
_entry.id   0507b32d2e1ca5d5c190230756cd4599
#
_cell.length_a   1.000
_cell.length_b   1.000
_cell.length_c   1.000
_cell.angle_alpha   90.00
_cell.angle_beta   90.00
_cell.angle_gamma   90.00
#
_symmetry.space_group_name_H-M   'P 1'
#
loop_
_entity.id
_entity.type
_entity.pdbx_description
1 polymer ?
#
loop_
_entity_poly.entity_id
_entity_poly.type
_entity_poly.pdbx_seq_one_letter_code
_entity_poly.pdbx_strand_id
1 'polypeptide(L)'
;MAHWTEELFVNSPELFTGYFDNRIKQAPGEVNVLLSELNEQGFQPQRVLDLNCGVGRHALELAKQGIEVVGTDISPSYIEIAANGAEKEQMAGKVRFQVADMRKIASVLSGEKPFDGVINLQTSFGFYDDKTNEDILRQCLGLVKPGGFFALDIANRDWLILNFQRNGFQRMGDRIVLEERELNLNDSRMYNVWTYLKPEKENTYTLEKTVNIDHRVWSLHELIELFEKTGWRFKAAYPGLSLGHSPQSPGQREDLMRSRWLLIISYRPEGK
;
A
#
# COMPACT_ATOMS: atom_id res chain seq x y z
N MET A 1 1.49 -22.36 -11.50
CA MET A 1 1.51 -21.02 -12.15
C MET A 1 2.03 -20.04 -11.12
N ALA A 2 2.77 -19.02 -11.54
CA ALA A 2 3.20 -17.95 -10.65
C ALA A 2 1.97 -17.18 -10.13
N HIS A 3 2.03 -16.63 -8.93
CA HIS A 3 0.97 -15.75 -8.42
C HIS A 3 0.92 -14.46 -9.26
N TRP A 4 -0.25 -13.85 -9.42
CA TRP A 4 -0.42 -12.66 -10.25
C TRP A 4 0.48 -11.47 -9.84
N THR A 5 0.83 -11.37 -8.54
CA THR A 5 1.77 -10.36 -8.06
C THR A 5 3.17 -10.54 -8.62
N GLU A 6 3.61 -11.80 -8.76
CA GLU A 6 4.89 -12.13 -9.39
C GLU A 6 4.82 -11.88 -10.89
N GLU A 7 3.69 -12.24 -11.51
CA GLU A 7 3.48 -12.01 -12.95
C GLU A 7 3.51 -10.52 -13.31
N LEU A 8 2.83 -9.68 -12.52
CA LEU A 8 2.72 -8.25 -12.80
C LEU A 8 3.94 -7.46 -12.31
N PHE A 9 4.37 -7.68 -11.07
CA PHE A 9 5.37 -6.80 -10.44
C PHE A 9 6.82 -7.29 -10.61
N VAL A 10 7.02 -8.58 -10.88
CA VAL A 10 8.37 -9.15 -11.07
C VAL A 10 8.65 -9.43 -12.53
N ASN A 11 7.73 -10.13 -13.23
CA ASN A 11 7.97 -10.58 -14.60
C ASN A 11 7.60 -9.54 -15.67
N SER A 12 6.74 -8.56 -15.35
CA SER A 12 6.28 -7.52 -16.27
C SER A 12 6.11 -6.15 -15.57
N PRO A 13 7.12 -5.68 -14.79
CA PRO A 13 7.00 -4.47 -13.97
C PRO A 13 6.70 -3.21 -14.79
N GLU A 14 7.13 -3.17 -16.05
CA GLU A 14 6.91 -2.07 -16.98
C GLU A 14 5.41 -1.81 -17.28
N LEU A 15 4.56 -2.81 -17.12
CA LEU A 15 3.12 -2.65 -17.32
C LEU A 15 2.49 -1.74 -16.26
N PHE A 16 3.03 -1.75 -15.05
CA PHE A 16 2.49 -0.98 -13.94
C PHE A 16 3.31 0.26 -13.60
N THR A 17 4.52 0.43 -14.15
CA THR A 17 5.41 1.56 -13.84
C THR A 17 4.75 2.90 -14.14
N GLY A 18 4.01 3.04 -15.25
CA GLY A 18 3.27 4.26 -15.60
C GLY A 18 2.19 4.68 -14.59
N TYR A 19 1.78 3.80 -13.69
CA TYR A 19 0.90 4.13 -12.57
C TYR A 19 1.56 5.11 -11.60
N PHE A 20 2.87 5.03 -11.44
CA PHE A 20 3.61 5.87 -10.49
C PHE A 20 3.87 7.29 -10.98
N ASP A 21 3.83 7.58 -12.28
CA ASP A 21 4.22 8.87 -12.87
C ASP A 21 3.50 10.07 -12.24
N ASN A 22 2.19 9.94 -12.04
CA ASN A 22 1.38 10.99 -11.39
C ASN A 22 1.38 10.86 -9.87
N ARG A 23 1.60 9.65 -9.35
CA ARG A 23 1.53 9.35 -7.91
C ARG A 23 2.73 9.88 -7.13
N ILE A 24 3.92 9.93 -7.77
CA ILE A 24 5.13 10.52 -7.15
C ILE A 24 4.87 11.96 -6.72
N LYS A 25 4.17 12.75 -7.53
CA LYS A 25 3.85 14.16 -7.22
C LYS A 25 2.89 14.33 -6.04
N GLN A 26 2.15 13.29 -5.68
CA GLN A 26 1.16 13.30 -4.59
C GLN A 26 1.79 12.89 -3.26
N ALA A 27 2.91 12.18 -3.30
CA ALA A 27 3.55 11.62 -2.10
C ALA A 27 3.82 12.65 -0.99
N PRO A 28 4.26 13.89 -1.25
CA PRO A 28 4.44 14.88 -0.18
C PRO A 28 3.15 15.20 0.58
N GLY A 29 2.03 15.36 -0.12
CA GLY A 29 0.72 15.60 0.50
C GLY A 29 0.24 14.38 1.30
N GLU A 30 0.38 13.17 0.73
CA GLU A 30 -0.01 11.91 1.38
C GLU A 30 0.80 11.67 2.66
N VAL A 31 2.11 11.91 2.64
CA VAL A 31 2.98 11.78 3.82
C VAL A 31 2.63 12.82 4.89
N ASN A 32 2.34 14.07 4.51
CA ASN A 32 1.94 15.09 5.48
C ASN A 32 0.62 14.71 6.19
N VAL A 33 -0.36 14.19 5.47
CA VAL A 33 -1.61 13.67 6.06
C VAL A 33 -1.31 12.50 6.99
N LEU A 34 -0.55 11.52 6.54
CA LEU A 34 -0.18 10.36 7.35
C LEU A 34 0.48 10.76 8.67
N LEU A 35 1.48 11.65 8.63
CA LEU A 35 2.19 12.10 9.81
C LEU A 35 1.30 12.92 10.76
N SER A 36 0.38 13.72 10.21
CA SER A 36 -0.62 14.45 10.99
C SER A 36 -1.53 13.49 11.77
N GLU A 37 -2.06 12.47 11.09
CA GLU A 37 -2.95 11.49 11.70
C GLU A 37 -2.21 10.60 12.72
N LEU A 38 -0.98 10.20 12.44
CA LEU A 38 -0.12 9.51 13.39
C LEU A 38 0.15 10.36 14.64
N ASN A 39 0.48 11.63 14.46
CA ASN A 39 0.71 12.56 15.57
C ASN A 39 -0.55 12.79 16.43
N GLU A 40 -1.74 12.89 15.81
CA GLU A 40 -3.02 12.95 16.54
C GLU A 40 -3.22 11.74 17.46
N GLN A 41 -2.74 10.57 17.01
CA GLN A 41 -2.81 9.33 17.78
C GLN A 41 -1.64 9.14 18.76
N GLY A 42 -0.73 10.11 18.84
CA GLY A 42 0.41 10.11 19.77
C GLY A 42 1.66 9.40 19.24
N PHE A 43 1.72 9.09 17.94
CA PHE A 43 2.91 8.46 17.34
C PHE A 43 3.82 9.51 16.69
N GLN A 44 5.10 9.48 17.05
CA GLN A 44 6.15 10.32 16.50
C GLN A 44 7.30 9.43 16.01
N PRO A 45 7.14 8.76 14.85
CA PRO A 45 8.10 7.77 14.41
C PRO A 45 9.45 8.39 14.04
N GLN A 46 10.51 7.68 14.40
CA GLN A 46 11.89 7.98 13.97
C GLN A 46 12.39 6.92 12.98
N ARG A 47 11.79 5.72 13.00
CA ARG A 47 12.19 4.59 12.15
C ARG A 47 10.98 3.77 11.72
N VAL A 48 10.76 3.65 10.40
CA VAL A 48 9.56 3.04 9.81
C VAL A 48 9.93 1.98 8.77
N LEU A 49 9.17 0.89 8.74
CA LEU A 49 9.14 -0.06 7.62
C LEU A 49 8.06 0.37 6.62
N ASP A 50 8.45 0.66 5.38
CA ASP A 50 7.52 0.84 4.25
C ASP A 50 7.37 -0.51 3.53
N LEU A 51 6.30 -1.23 3.85
CA LEU A 51 6.01 -2.57 3.35
C LEU A 51 5.30 -2.47 1.99
N ASN A 52 5.87 -3.08 0.95
CA ASN A 52 5.45 -2.94 -0.44
C ASN A 52 5.57 -1.48 -0.95
N CYS A 53 6.77 -0.93 -0.80
CA CYS A 53 7.07 0.48 -1.04
C CYS A 53 7.01 0.89 -2.53
N GLY A 54 6.91 -0.07 -3.46
CA GLY A 54 6.98 0.20 -4.89
C GLY A 54 8.27 0.92 -5.27
N VAL A 55 8.14 2.03 -5.99
CA VAL A 55 9.26 2.90 -6.41
C VAL A 55 9.76 3.84 -5.28
N GLY A 56 9.37 3.61 -4.03
CA GLY A 56 9.89 4.30 -2.85
C GLY A 56 9.37 5.72 -2.64
N ARG A 57 8.28 6.14 -3.29
CA ARG A 57 7.80 7.53 -3.27
C ARG A 57 7.45 8.04 -1.85
N HIS A 58 6.84 7.22 -1.00
CA HIS A 58 6.53 7.58 0.39
C HIS A 58 7.77 7.49 1.29
N ALA A 59 8.57 6.44 1.10
CA ALA A 59 9.82 6.27 1.84
C ALA A 59 10.77 7.46 1.67
N LEU A 60 10.91 7.98 0.45
CA LEU A 60 11.73 9.17 0.16
C LEU A 60 11.18 10.42 0.84
N GLU A 61 9.87 10.64 0.81
CA GLU A 61 9.25 11.79 1.46
C GLU A 61 9.35 11.72 2.99
N LEU A 62 9.19 10.54 3.60
CA LEU A 62 9.43 10.32 5.03
C LEU A 62 10.90 10.60 5.41
N ALA A 63 11.85 10.17 4.57
CA ALA A 63 13.27 10.44 4.78
C ALA A 63 13.59 11.94 4.75
N LYS A 64 12.94 12.72 3.88
CA LYS A 64 13.04 14.19 3.85
C LYS A 64 12.54 14.82 5.15
N GLN A 65 11.56 14.20 5.83
CA GLN A 65 11.08 14.62 7.16
C GLN A 65 11.99 14.16 8.31
N GLY A 66 13.15 13.53 8.00
CA GLY A 66 14.12 13.10 8.98
C GLY A 66 13.90 11.70 9.54
N ILE A 67 12.90 10.97 9.07
CA ILE A 67 12.57 9.61 9.50
C ILE A 67 13.46 8.59 8.78
N GLU A 68 14.06 7.66 9.52
CA GLU A 68 14.78 6.53 8.94
C GLU A 68 13.76 5.54 8.34
N VAL A 69 13.95 5.15 7.07
CA VAL A 69 13.02 4.23 6.40
C VAL A 69 13.73 3.03 5.82
N VAL A 70 13.15 1.86 6.04
CA VAL A 70 13.46 0.64 5.30
C VAL A 70 12.28 0.36 4.38
N GLY A 71 12.47 0.49 3.07
CA GLY A 71 11.46 0.15 2.07
C GLY A 71 11.67 -1.26 1.53
N THR A 72 10.60 -2.03 1.43
CA THR A 72 10.65 -3.39 0.88
C THR A 72 9.58 -3.58 -0.19
N ASP A 73 9.92 -4.26 -1.27
CA ASP A 73 8.99 -4.63 -2.34
C ASP A 73 9.43 -5.94 -3.00
N ILE A 74 8.49 -6.68 -3.57
CA ILE A 74 8.77 -7.93 -4.28
C ILE A 74 9.47 -7.69 -5.62
N SER A 75 9.31 -6.50 -6.21
CA SER A 75 9.83 -6.14 -7.53
C SER A 75 11.28 -5.65 -7.47
N PRO A 76 12.26 -6.38 -8.04
CA PRO A 76 13.63 -5.89 -8.16
C PRO A 76 13.73 -4.57 -8.94
N SER A 77 12.94 -4.43 -10.02
CA SER A 77 12.92 -3.21 -10.84
C SER A 77 12.44 -1.99 -10.04
N TYR A 78 11.40 -2.13 -9.20
CA TYR A 78 10.93 -1.01 -8.38
C TYR A 78 11.94 -0.64 -7.31
N ILE A 79 12.58 -1.62 -6.69
CA ILE A 79 13.64 -1.38 -5.71
C ILE A 79 14.83 -0.67 -6.34
N GLU A 80 15.21 -1.01 -7.57
CA GLU A 80 16.26 -0.30 -8.31
C GLU A 80 15.87 1.17 -8.57
N ILE A 81 14.64 1.42 -9.02
CA ILE A 81 14.12 2.79 -9.22
C ILE A 81 14.15 3.57 -7.90
N ALA A 82 13.69 2.95 -6.80
CA ALA A 82 13.66 3.55 -5.47
C ALA A 82 15.08 3.90 -4.96
N ALA A 83 16.03 2.98 -5.12
CA ALA A 83 17.42 3.18 -4.72
C ALA A 83 18.07 4.32 -5.52
N ASN A 84 17.90 4.34 -6.84
CA ASN A 84 18.37 5.42 -7.71
C ASN A 84 17.76 6.77 -7.32
N GLY A 85 16.48 6.77 -6.91
CA GLY A 85 15.81 7.96 -6.37
C GLY A 85 16.46 8.47 -5.09
N ALA A 86 16.80 7.56 -4.16
CA ALA A 86 17.48 7.91 -2.91
C ALA A 86 18.88 8.49 -3.12
N GLU A 87 19.64 7.94 -4.05
CA GLU A 87 20.95 8.46 -4.41
C GLU A 87 20.85 9.86 -5.02
N LYS A 88 19.95 10.04 -5.99
CA LYS A 88 19.71 11.32 -6.67
C LYS A 88 19.31 12.42 -5.70
N GLU A 89 18.49 12.10 -4.70
CA GLU A 89 18.02 13.02 -3.67
C GLU A 89 18.96 13.11 -2.46
N GLN A 90 20.09 12.42 -2.46
CA GLN A 90 21.10 12.38 -1.39
C GLN A 90 20.50 11.84 -0.05
N MET A 91 19.58 10.90 -0.13
CA MET A 91 18.87 10.31 1.02
C MET A 91 19.39 8.93 1.42
N ALA A 92 20.46 8.41 0.77
CA ALA A 92 20.99 7.05 1.02
C ALA A 92 21.40 6.78 2.49
N GLY A 93 21.65 7.82 3.29
CA GLY A 93 21.90 7.70 4.74
C GLY A 93 20.65 7.63 5.60
N LYS A 94 19.46 7.87 5.04
CA LYS A 94 18.17 7.92 5.74
C LYS A 94 17.19 6.86 5.26
N VAL A 95 17.30 6.43 4.01
CA VAL A 95 16.44 5.41 3.44
C VAL A 95 17.27 4.33 2.76
N ARG A 96 16.86 3.10 2.91
CA ARG A 96 17.38 1.96 2.14
C ARG A 96 16.25 1.10 1.64
N PHE A 97 16.50 0.43 0.52
CA PHE A 97 15.53 -0.41 -0.14
C PHE A 97 16.05 -1.84 -0.27
N GLN A 98 15.14 -2.80 -0.15
CA GLN A 98 15.48 -4.22 -0.22
C GLN A 98 14.38 -5.01 -0.93
N VAL A 99 14.77 -5.88 -1.86
CA VAL A 99 13.82 -6.83 -2.47
C VAL A 99 13.36 -7.82 -1.40
N ALA A 100 12.06 -7.87 -1.17
CA ALA A 100 11.46 -8.80 -0.20
C ALA A 100 10.00 -9.12 -0.55
N ASP A 101 9.67 -10.39 -0.41
CA ASP A 101 8.29 -10.84 -0.40
C ASP A 101 7.71 -10.62 1.00
N MET A 102 6.60 -9.87 1.12
CA MET A 102 5.97 -9.60 2.41
C MET A 102 5.54 -10.86 3.16
N ARG A 103 5.31 -12.00 2.45
CA ARG A 103 5.03 -13.30 3.06
C ARG A 103 6.18 -13.85 3.91
N LYS A 104 7.39 -13.30 3.75
CA LYS A 104 8.62 -13.72 4.43
C LYS A 104 9.33 -12.57 5.14
N ILE A 105 8.60 -11.49 5.41
CA ILE A 105 9.20 -10.21 5.85
C ILE A 105 9.98 -10.35 7.16
N ALA A 106 9.51 -11.12 8.12
CA ALA A 106 10.21 -11.33 9.39
C ALA A 106 11.58 -12.02 9.21
N SER A 107 11.67 -13.00 8.30
CA SER A 107 12.94 -13.68 8.03
C SER A 107 13.92 -12.79 7.26
N VAL A 108 13.42 -12.01 6.32
CA VAL A 108 14.25 -11.07 5.53
C VAL A 108 14.82 -9.96 6.40
N LEU A 109 14.06 -9.48 7.38
CA LEU A 109 14.43 -8.39 8.28
C LEU A 109 14.86 -8.87 9.68
N SER A 110 15.25 -10.15 9.84
CA SER A 110 15.55 -10.75 11.15
C SER A 110 16.70 -10.10 11.92
N GLY A 111 17.59 -9.38 11.24
CA GLY A 111 18.72 -8.65 11.86
C GLY A 111 18.44 -7.18 12.14
N GLU A 112 17.24 -6.71 11.85
CA GLU A 112 16.89 -5.30 11.99
C GLU A 112 16.60 -4.89 13.42
N LYS A 113 16.94 -3.65 13.76
CA LYS A 113 16.42 -3.02 14.98
C LYS A 113 14.90 -2.88 14.87
N PRO A 114 14.15 -3.01 15.97
CA PRO A 114 12.71 -2.83 15.94
C PRO A 114 12.30 -1.47 15.34
N PHE A 115 11.23 -1.47 14.57
CA PHE A 115 10.63 -0.27 13.98
C PHE A 115 9.67 0.41 14.96
N ASP A 116 9.53 1.73 14.83
CA ASP A 116 8.47 2.49 15.48
C ASP A 116 7.10 2.17 14.91
N GLY A 117 7.08 1.83 13.62
CA GLY A 117 5.87 1.42 12.93
C GLY A 117 6.12 0.82 11.56
N VAL A 118 5.04 0.25 11.03
CA VAL A 118 4.93 -0.23 9.65
C VAL A 118 3.90 0.63 8.94
N ILE A 119 4.19 1.01 7.71
CA ILE A 119 3.22 1.55 6.77
C ILE A 119 3.03 0.58 5.62
N ASN A 120 1.79 0.40 5.16
CA ASN A 120 1.46 -0.30 3.94
C ASN A 120 0.38 0.52 3.23
N LEU A 121 0.76 1.17 2.15
CA LEU A 121 -0.04 2.22 1.56
C LEU A 121 -0.50 1.86 0.14
N GLN A 122 -1.57 2.53 -0.31
CA GLN A 122 -2.11 2.40 -1.67
C GLN A 122 -2.56 0.99 -2.05
N THR A 123 -3.33 0.35 -1.15
CA THR A 123 -3.94 -0.97 -1.41
C THR A 123 -2.92 -2.06 -1.72
N SER A 124 -1.79 -2.06 -1.04
CA SER A 124 -0.75 -3.08 -1.20
C SER A 124 -0.94 -4.27 -0.23
N PHE A 125 -2.17 -4.53 0.23
CA PHE A 125 -2.55 -5.60 1.14
C PHE A 125 -3.81 -6.33 0.65
N GLY A 126 -3.97 -7.61 1.04
CA GLY A 126 -5.12 -8.41 0.59
C GLY A 126 -4.86 -9.22 -0.69
N PHE A 127 -3.63 -9.26 -1.18
CA PHE A 127 -3.26 -9.98 -2.41
C PHE A 127 -3.32 -11.49 -2.28
N TYR A 128 -3.30 -12.03 -1.06
CA TYR A 128 -3.26 -13.45 -0.76
C TYR A 128 -4.54 -13.91 -0.04
N ASP A 129 -4.58 -15.20 0.31
CA ASP A 129 -5.65 -15.73 1.16
C ASP A 129 -5.60 -15.14 2.58
N ASP A 130 -6.71 -15.30 3.32
CA ASP A 130 -6.87 -14.67 4.63
C ASP A 130 -5.83 -15.16 5.65
N LYS A 131 -5.44 -16.45 5.60
CA LYS A 131 -4.41 -17.00 6.47
C LYS A 131 -3.04 -16.37 6.19
N THR A 132 -2.69 -16.22 4.93
CA THR A 132 -1.44 -15.54 4.53
C THR A 132 -1.44 -14.07 4.95
N ASN A 133 -2.57 -13.36 4.78
CA ASN A 133 -2.71 -11.98 5.24
C ASN A 133 -2.56 -11.87 6.78
N GLU A 134 -3.14 -12.80 7.54
CA GLU A 134 -2.93 -12.88 9.00
C GLU A 134 -1.45 -13.10 9.37
N ASP A 135 -0.78 -14.02 8.68
CA ASP A 135 0.63 -14.33 8.95
C ASP A 135 1.54 -13.13 8.64
N ILE A 136 1.25 -12.36 7.59
CA ILE A 136 1.96 -11.10 7.29
C ILE A 136 1.82 -10.11 8.45
N LEU A 137 0.61 -9.89 8.96
CA LEU A 137 0.38 -8.98 10.10
C LEU A 137 1.09 -9.45 11.37
N ARG A 138 1.13 -10.76 11.67
CA ARG A 138 1.88 -11.33 12.81
C ARG A 138 3.38 -11.13 12.64
N GLN A 139 3.91 -11.31 11.44
CA GLN A 139 5.30 -11.05 11.14
C GLN A 139 5.65 -9.57 11.37
N CYS A 140 4.82 -8.66 10.86
CA CYS A 140 5.00 -7.22 11.10
C CYS A 140 4.92 -6.86 12.59
N LEU A 141 4.01 -7.49 13.35
CA LEU A 141 3.94 -7.29 14.81
C LEU A 141 5.28 -7.59 15.49
N GLY A 142 5.95 -8.68 15.07
CA GLY A 142 7.26 -9.06 15.59
C GLY A 142 8.39 -8.07 15.31
N LEU A 143 8.27 -7.29 14.23
CA LEU A 143 9.27 -6.31 13.79
C LEU A 143 9.10 -4.92 14.43
N VAL A 144 7.94 -4.63 14.99
CA VAL A 144 7.62 -3.33 15.58
C VAL A 144 7.84 -3.38 17.10
N LYS A 145 8.37 -2.32 17.71
CA LYS A 145 8.53 -2.23 19.16
C LYS A 145 7.16 -2.22 19.90
N PRO A 146 7.07 -2.64 21.16
CA PRO A 146 5.88 -2.41 21.97
C PRO A 146 5.47 -0.92 21.94
N GLY A 147 4.18 -0.62 21.86
CA GLY A 147 3.66 0.72 21.69
C GLY A 147 3.78 1.30 20.27
N GLY A 148 4.44 0.60 19.34
CA GLY A 148 4.55 1.04 17.95
C GLY A 148 3.29 0.76 17.14
N PHE A 149 3.23 1.23 15.89
CA PHE A 149 2.01 1.26 15.07
C PHE A 149 2.09 0.45 13.77
N PHE A 150 0.92 0.19 13.20
CA PHE A 150 0.72 -0.20 11.81
C PHE A 150 -0.28 0.77 11.18
N ALA A 151 0.10 1.43 10.08
CA ALA A 151 -0.79 2.27 9.29
C ALA A 151 -1.04 1.60 7.92
N LEU A 152 -2.30 1.30 7.64
CA LEU A 152 -2.76 0.65 6.40
C LEU A 152 -3.67 1.61 5.62
N ASP A 153 -3.29 1.97 4.39
CA ASP A 153 -4.15 2.71 3.47
C ASP A 153 -4.67 1.76 2.37
N ILE A 154 -5.99 1.53 2.36
CA ILE A 154 -6.61 0.47 1.58
C ILE A 154 -7.96 0.88 0.99
N ALA A 155 -8.35 0.23 -0.12
CA ALA A 155 -9.66 0.44 -0.71
C ALA A 155 -10.79 0.02 0.25
N ASN A 156 -11.79 0.89 0.37
CA ASN A 156 -12.97 0.67 1.22
C ASN A 156 -13.99 -0.20 0.50
N ARG A 157 -14.22 -1.43 1.00
CA ARG A 157 -15.20 -2.35 0.44
C ARG A 157 -16.62 -1.77 0.42
N ASP A 158 -17.02 -1.07 1.48
CA ASP A 158 -18.38 -0.55 1.59
C ASP A 158 -18.64 0.53 0.54
N TRP A 159 -17.66 1.40 0.31
CA TRP A 159 -17.71 2.34 -0.80
C TRP A 159 -17.72 1.64 -2.16
N LEU A 160 -16.91 0.60 -2.34
CA LEU A 160 -16.84 -0.18 -3.58
C LEU A 160 -18.18 -0.82 -3.92
N ILE A 161 -18.90 -1.37 -2.95
CA ILE A 161 -20.23 -1.98 -3.17
C ILE A 161 -21.24 -0.92 -3.66
N LEU A 162 -21.26 0.25 -3.04
CA LEU A 162 -22.17 1.34 -3.40
C LEU A 162 -21.87 1.96 -4.77
N ASN A 163 -20.61 1.91 -5.20
CA ASN A 163 -20.10 2.56 -6.42
C ASN A 163 -19.55 1.55 -7.43
N PHE A 164 -19.96 0.29 -7.36
CA PHE A 164 -19.37 -0.76 -8.17
C PHE A 164 -19.59 -0.53 -9.65
N GLN A 165 -18.50 -0.58 -10.40
CA GLN A 165 -18.49 -0.53 -11.85
C GLN A 165 -17.80 -1.78 -12.40
N ARG A 166 -18.56 -2.61 -13.13
CA ARG A 166 -18.04 -3.85 -13.71
C ARG A 166 -16.92 -3.60 -14.69
N ASN A 167 -17.04 -2.58 -15.51
CA ASN A 167 -16.08 -2.25 -16.55
C ASN A 167 -15.52 -0.86 -16.34
N GLY A 168 -14.26 -0.68 -16.67
CA GLY A 168 -13.59 0.60 -16.63
C GLY A 168 -12.36 0.63 -17.52
N PHE A 169 -11.71 1.76 -17.55
CA PHE A 169 -10.39 1.88 -18.15
C PHE A 169 -9.58 2.93 -17.41
N GLN A 170 -8.27 2.81 -17.48
CA GLN A 170 -7.36 3.84 -17.00
C GLN A 170 -6.16 3.99 -17.95
N ARG A 171 -5.47 5.13 -17.83
CA ARG A 171 -4.19 5.34 -18.51
C ARG A 171 -3.05 5.11 -17.54
N MET A 172 -2.10 4.27 -17.92
CA MET A 172 -0.86 3.99 -17.19
C MET A 172 0.32 4.33 -18.09
N GLY A 173 0.90 5.51 -17.94
CA GLY A 173 1.87 6.04 -18.89
C GLY A 173 1.22 6.22 -20.26
N ASP A 174 1.79 5.61 -21.29
CA ASP A 174 1.29 5.59 -22.66
C ASP A 174 0.24 4.50 -22.94
N ARG A 175 0.07 3.54 -22.00
CA ARG A 175 -0.86 2.41 -22.16
C ARG A 175 -2.28 2.78 -21.76
N ILE A 176 -3.25 2.11 -22.39
CA ILE A 176 -4.63 2.02 -21.90
C ILE A 176 -4.80 0.64 -21.26
N VAL A 177 -5.33 0.62 -20.04
CA VAL A 177 -5.68 -0.62 -19.34
C VAL A 177 -7.19 -0.70 -19.28
N LEU A 178 -7.76 -1.69 -19.95
CA LEU A 178 -9.17 -2.04 -19.82
C LEU A 178 -9.31 -2.91 -18.57
N GLU A 179 -10.37 -2.68 -17.81
CA GLU A 179 -10.60 -3.35 -16.54
C GLU A 179 -12.00 -3.97 -16.53
N GLU A 180 -12.05 -5.29 -16.35
CA GLU A 180 -13.28 -6.03 -16.12
C GLU A 180 -13.26 -6.58 -14.69
N ARG A 181 -14.28 -6.25 -13.91
CA ARG A 181 -14.32 -6.52 -12.46
C ARG A 181 -15.50 -7.39 -12.10
N GLU A 182 -15.27 -8.28 -11.15
CA GLU A 182 -16.30 -9.05 -10.47
C GLU A 182 -16.03 -9.01 -8.96
N LEU A 183 -17.05 -8.69 -8.16
CA LEU A 183 -16.96 -8.74 -6.71
C LEU A 183 -17.77 -9.91 -6.19
N ASN A 184 -17.09 -10.89 -5.60
CA ASN A 184 -17.75 -11.99 -4.91
C ASN A 184 -18.07 -11.56 -3.46
N LEU A 185 -19.37 -11.44 -3.15
CA LEU A 185 -19.82 -10.98 -1.83
C LEU A 185 -19.68 -12.05 -0.75
N ASN A 186 -19.53 -13.34 -1.09
CA ASN A 186 -19.43 -14.41 -0.10
C ASN A 186 -18.08 -14.40 0.63
N ASP A 187 -17.02 -14.03 -0.08
CA ASP A 187 -15.65 -14.00 0.43
C ASP A 187 -14.99 -12.62 0.31
N SER A 188 -15.74 -11.63 -0.20
CA SER A 188 -15.26 -10.25 -0.44
C SER A 188 -13.99 -10.18 -1.28
N ARG A 189 -13.88 -11.06 -2.30
CA ARG A 189 -12.78 -11.03 -3.26
C ARG A 189 -13.18 -10.28 -4.51
N MET A 190 -12.29 -9.42 -4.96
CA MET A 190 -12.39 -8.69 -6.21
C MET A 190 -11.53 -9.40 -7.26
N TYR A 191 -12.19 -9.89 -8.31
CA TYR A 191 -11.53 -10.45 -9.48
C TYR A 191 -11.50 -9.38 -10.55
N ASN A 192 -10.31 -9.12 -11.10
CA ASN A 192 -10.13 -8.16 -12.18
C ASN A 192 -9.40 -8.83 -13.34
N VAL A 193 -9.87 -8.57 -14.54
CA VAL A 193 -9.12 -8.85 -15.77
C VAL A 193 -8.60 -7.52 -16.29
N TRP A 194 -7.29 -7.34 -16.26
CA TRP A 194 -6.62 -6.15 -16.77
C TRP A 194 -6.02 -6.45 -18.14
N THR A 195 -6.55 -5.78 -19.15
CA THR A 195 -6.06 -5.91 -20.53
C THR A 195 -5.26 -4.67 -20.90
N TYR A 196 -3.97 -4.86 -21.05
CA TYR A 196 -3.01 -3.81 -21.39
C TYR A 196 -2.94 -3.63 -22.90
N LEU A 197 -3.20 -2.42 -23.35
CA LEU A 197 -3.12 -1.98 -24.74
C LEU A 197 -1.98 -0.98 -24.86
N LYS A 198 -1.02 -1.25 -25.75
CA LYS A 198 0.07 -0.32 -26.08
C LYS A 198 -0.24 0.45 -27.36
N PRO A 199 0.18 1.71 -27.49
CA PRO A 199 0.04 2.46 -28.71
C PRO A 199 0.95 1.90 -29.81
N GLU A 200 0.44 1.85 -31.06
CA GLU A 200 1.24 1.53 -32.26
C GLU A 200 1.41 2.74 -33.17
N LYS A 201 0.31 3.42 -33.44
CA LYS A 201 0.23 4.61 -34.30
C LYS A 201 -0.80 5.53 -33.69
N GLU A 202 -0.94 6.72 -34.27
CA GLU A 202 -1.96 7.66 -33.84
C GLU A 202 -3.35 6.99 -33.80
N ASN A 203 -3.97 6.99 -32.62
CA ASN A 203 -5.28 6.37 -32.33
C ASN A 203 -5.38 4.85 -32.58
N THR A 204 -4.26 4.14 -32.70
CA THR A 204 -4.24 2.68 -32.86
C THR A 204 -3.52 2.03 -31.69
N TYR A 205 -4.13 1.01 -31.10
CA TYR A 205 -3.61 0.26 -29.98
C TYR A 205 -3.62 -1.23 -30.29
N THR A 206 -2.62 -1.94 -29.78
CA THR A 206 -2.55 -3.41 -29.85
C THR A 206 -2.55 -4.02 -28.47
N LEU A 207 -3.09 -5.22 -28.36
CA LEU A 207 -3.03 -6.03 -27.15
C LEU A 207 -1.58 -6.36 -26.82
N GLU A 208 -1.14 -5.96 -25.63
CA GLU A 208 0.20 -6.29 -25.12
C GLU A 208 0.14 -7.49 -24.17
N LYS A 209 -0.74 -7.44 -23.18
CA LYS A 209 -0.90 -8.50 -22.18
C LYS A 209 -2.26 -8.43 -21.48
N THR A 210 -2.73 -9.60 -21.01
CA THR A 210 -3.85 -9.68 -20.07
C THR A 210 -3.37 -10.31 -18.77
N VAL A 211 -3.73 -9.70 -17.62
CA VAL A 211 -3.40 -10.18 -16.28
C VAL A 211 -4.67 -10.36 -15.48
N ASN A 212 -4.84 -11.54 -14.87
CA ASN A 212 -5.92 -11.81 -13.95
C ASN A 212 -5.47 -11.48 -12.53
N ILE A 213 -6.14 -10.52 -11.89
CA ILE A 213 -5.83 -10.03 -10.55
C ILE A 213 -6.94 -10.47 -9.61
N ASP A 214 -6.55 -11.02 -8.49
CA ASP A 214 -7.45 -11.49 -7.44
C ASP A 214 -6.97 -10.94 -6.09
N HIS A 215 -7.79 -10.14 -5.44
CA HIS A 215 -7.46 -9.58 -4.13
C HIS A 215 -8.68 -9.44 -3.22
N ARG A 216 -8.44 -9.57 -1.94
CA ARG A 216 -9.41 -9.36 -0.90
C ARG A 216 -9.69 -7.86 -0.74
N VAL A 217 -10.96 -7.46 -0.70
CA VAL A 217 -11.39 -6.12 -0.28
C VAL A 217 -12.05 -6.21 1.10
N TRP A 218 -11.89 -5.18 1.91
CA TRP A 218 -12.19 -5.23 3.33
C TRP A 218 -13.16 -4.12 3.73
N SER A 219 -14.14 -4.43 4.56
CA SER A 219 -14.85 -3.43 5.37
C SER A 219 -13.98 -3.01 6.56
N LEU A 220 -14.27 -1.85 7.15
CA LEU A 220 -13.57 -1.41 8.35
C LEU A 220 -13.68 -2.42 9.49
N HIS A 221 -14.88 -3.01 9.68
CA HIS A 221 -15.13 -4.00 10.72
C HIS A 221 -14.24 -5.26 10.53
N GLU A 222 -14.18 -5.82 9.32
CA GLU A 222 -13.34 -6.98 9.01
C GLU A 222 -11.85 -6.69 9.24
N LEU A 223 -11.39 -5.47 8.93
CA LEU A 223 -10.00 -5.07 9.19
C LEU A 223 -9.71 -4.96 10.68
N ILE A 224 -10.62 -4.38 11.47
CA ILE A 224 -10.46 -4.33 12.93
C ILE A 224 -10.32 -5.73 13.50
N GLU A 225 -11.21 -6.65 13.14
CA GLU A 225 -11.14 -8.05 13.59
C GLU A 225 -9.83 -8.73 13.16
N LEU A 226 -9.38 -8.53 11.93
CA LEU A 226 -8.13 -9.09 11.40
C LEU A 226 -6.91 -8.58 12.20
N PHE A 227 -6.84 -7.28 12.46
CA PHE A 227 -5.76 -6.70 13.25
C PHE A 227 -5.77 -7.24 14.68
N GLU A 228 -6.93 -7.28 15.34
CA GLU A 228 -7.04 -7.78 16.72
C GLU A 228 -6.72 -9.28 16.83
N LYS A 229 -7.19 -10.08 15.90
CA LYS A 229 -6.87 -11.52 15.80
C LYS A 229 -5.36 -11.78 15.65
N THR A 230 -4.63 -10.84 15.07
CA THR A 230 -3.19 -10.95 14.81
C THR A 230 -2.32 -10.30 15.88
N GLY A 231 -2.92 -9.79 16.95
CA GLY A 231 -2.24 -9.25 18.13
C GLY A 231 -2.08 -7.73 18.16
N TRP A 232 -2.50 -7.06 17.11
CA TRP A 232 -2.61 -5.60 17.09
C TRP A 232 -3.84 -5.13 17.88
N ARG A 233 -3.89 -3.83 18.19
CA ARG A 233 -5.08 -3.17 18.73
C ARG A 233 -5.48 -2.02 17.86
N PHE A 234 -6.72 -1.97 17.46
CA PHE A 234 -7.28 -0.86 16.70
C PHE A 234 -7.15 0.45 17.47
N LYS A 235 -6.79 1.53 16.80
CA LYS A 235 -6.63 2.86 17.37
C LYS A 235 -7.56 3.88 16.74
N ALA A 236 -7.50 4.01 15.42
CA ALA A 236 -8.29 4.99 14.68
C ALA A 236 -8.47 4.59 13.21
N ALA A 237 -9.50 5.14 12.57
CA ALA A 237 -9.69 5.08 11.13
C ALA A 237 -10.04 6.47 10.58
N TYR A 238 -9.53 6.75 9.39
CA TYR A 238 -9.69 8.01 8.67
C TYR A 238 -10.05 7.75 7.21
N PRO A 239 -10.59 8.74 6.47
CA PRO A 239 -10.54 8.71 5.01
C PRO A 239 -9.10 8.48 4.55
N GLY A 240 -8.92 7.68 3.50
CA GLY A 240 -7.58 7.32 3.03
C GLY A 240 -6.76 8.50 2.51
N LEU A 241 -5.47 8.28 2.30
CA LEU A 241 -4.49 9.29 1.94
C LEU A 241 -4.69 9.88 0.54
N SER A 242 -5.52 9.28 -0.32
CA SER A 242 -5.62 9.68 -1.72
C SER A 242 -6.38 10.98 -1.91
N LEU A 243 -5.68 11.90 -2.56
CA LEU A 243 -6.13 13.02 -3.39
C LEU A 243 -7.18 13.98 -2.80
N GLY A 244 -6.70 15.14 -2.41
CA GLY A 244 -7.50 16.34 -2.25
C GLY A 244 -8.03 16.60 -0.84
N HIS A 245 -7.72 15.74 0.11
CA HIS A 245 -8.02 15.98 1.50
C HIS A 245 -6.86 16.74 2.14
N SER A 246 -7.06 18.03 2.41
CA SER A 246 -6.25 18.71 3.41
C SER A 246 -6.41 17.99 4.74
N PRO A 247 -5.40 18.00 5.65
CA PRO A 247 -5.58 17.59 7.03
C PRO A 247 -6.85 18.28 7.55
N GLN A 248 -7.88 17.49 7.85
CA GLN A 248 -9.14 18.09 8.24
C GLN A 248 -9.02 18.61 9.67
N SER A 249 -9.52 19.80 9.89
CA SER A 249 -9.65 20.31 11.25
C SER A 249 -10.43 19.34 12.12
N PRO A 250 -10.04 19.15 13.40
CA PRO A 250 -10.79 18.30 14.32
C PRO A 250 -12.29 18.65 14.27
N GLY A 251 -13.12 17.66 13.95
CA GLY A 251 -14.57 17.83 13.83
C GLY A 251 -15.15 17.85 12.41
N GLN A 252 -14.34 17.95 11.36
CA GLN A 252 -14.77 17.83 9.96
C GLN A 252 -14.24 16.56 9.32
N ARG A 253 -14.55 15.40 9.92
CA ARG A 253 -14.22 14.10 9.31
C ARG A 253 -15.26 13.80 8.24
N GLU A 254 -14.78 13.47 7.05
CA GLU A 254 -15.60 12.91 6.00
C GLU A 254 -16.22 11.60 6.50
N ASP A 255 -17.48 11.34 6.13
CA ASP A 255 -18.12 10.07 6.45
C ASP A 255 -17.30 8.91 5.84
N LEU A 256 -16.77 8.03 6.68
CA LEU A 256 -15.95 6.89 6.26
C LEU A 256 -16.66 6.00 5.23
N MET A 257 -18.00 5.92 5.27
CA MET A 257 -18.77 5.19 4.27
C MET A 257 -18.69 5.83 2.87
N ARG A 258 -18.49 7.13 2.79
CA ARG A 258 -18.36 7.87 1.53
C ARG A 258 -16.92 7.93 1.01
N SER A 259 -15.96 7.55 1.83
CA SER A 259 -14.56 7.53 1.42
C SER A 259 -14.23 6.29 0.60
N ARG A 260 -13.64 6.51 -0.59
CA ARG A 260 -13.14 5.44 -1.45
C ARG A 260 -12.03 4.62 -0.80
N TRP A 261 -11.28 5.24 0.12
CA TRP A 261 -10.12 4.67 0.78
C TRP A 261 -10.26 4.80 2.30
N LEU A 262 -9.64 3.90 3.02
CA LEU A 262 -9.53 3.94 4.48
C LEU A 262 -8.05 3.98 4.87
N LEU A 263 -7.68 4.90 5.74
CA LEU A 263 -6.45 4.84 6.51
C LEU A 263 -6.78 4.28 7.90
N ILE A 264 -6.21 3.14 8.23
CA ILE A 264 -6.42 2.47 9.51
C ILE A 264 -5.11 2.50 10.29
N ILE A 265 -5.19 2.95 11.54
CA ILE A 265 -4.06 2.94 12.48
C ILE A 265 -4.36 1.94 13.59
N SER A 266 -3.47 0.99 13.77
CA SER A 266 -3.47 0.02 14.85
C SER A 266 -2.12 0.06 15.57
N TYR A 267 -2.04 -0.42 16.80
CA TYR A 267 -0.79 -0.40 17.59
C TYR A 267 -0.48 -1.77 18.19
N ARG A 268 0.80 -2.03 18.38
CA ARG A 268 1.27 -3.17 19.17
C ARG A 268 1.10 -2.87 20.66
N PRO A 269 0.34 -3.68 21.43
CA PRO A 269 0.23 -3.48 22.87
C PRO A 269 1.61 -3.50 23.56
N GLU A 270 1.76 -2.68 24.59
CA GLU A 270 2.87 -2.86 25.53
C GLU A 270 2.67 -4.20 26.24
N GLY A 271 3.70 -5.03 26.28
CA GLY A 271 3.64 -6.31 27.01
C GLY A 271 3.32 -6.05 28.48
N LYS A 272 2.48 -6.93 29.06
CA LYS A 272 2.25 -6.96 30.51
C LYS A 272 3.52 -7.37 31.24
#